data_5df6679d9f638f6dfeb215659833c86f
#
_entry.id   5df6679d9f638f6dfeb215659833c86f
#
_cell.length_a   1.000
_cell.length_b   1.000
_cell.length_c   1.000
_cell.angle_alpha   90.00
_cell.angle_beta   90.00
_cell.angle_gamma   90.00
#
_symmetry.space_group_name_H-M   'P 1'
#
loop_
_entity.id
_entity.type
_entity.pdbx_description
1 polymer ?
#
loop_
_entity_poly.entity_id
_entity_poly.type
_entity_poly.pdbx_seq_one_letter_code
_entity_poly.pdbx_strand_id
1 'polypeptide(L)'
;MPFREILKQTLSALWETKLRSFLTMFGIVWGITSVILLVGLGIGFNADQKQRLRSIGTDIAILFGGKTGAQAGGYAAGRDIRLTIDDAIAIQQQASLVKTVSPELRRTVSEVSQWNSASRAVRGVWPEYQRFRSLTVEQGRLMSDQDEKDGARVILLGAEANRQLFPGKEVIGQPLMVNGYQYTVIGVLEKKKQNGSYGSGPDNTQLFTPYSAMARDFPPPERPGVVRGFVNNIVIEPVSPELHEKAVDQVKKIIAERHHYDPNDKEALWIWDTLDGSKFTERIFSVMTLFFGAVALLTLALGGIGVMNIMLVAVTERTREIGVRKALGATAVDIKRQFLVESAIITLVSGITGLTLGVGICLLLQLAPLPDFIPHPVISPIAIMASLTTLTAITIFAGMYPALRAADLSPIECLRAE
;
A
#
# COMPACT_ATOMS: atom_id res chain seq x y z
N MET A 1 -6.93 -50.01 15.66
CA MET A 1 -6.36 -50.17 14.29
C MET A 1 -5.05 -49.42 14.19
N PRO A 2 -4.01 -49.98 13.52
CA PRO A 2 -2.80 -49.25 13.23
C PRO A 2 -3.07 -48.08 12.23
N PHE A 3 -2.44 -46.94 12.45
CA PHE A 3 -2.64 -45.69 11.64
C PHE A 3 -2.50 -45.93 10.11
N ARG A 4 -1.60 -46.86 9.72
CA ARG A 4 -1.41 -47.24 8.30
C ARG A 4 -2.66 -47.83 7.64
N GLU A 5 -3.47 -48.61 8.36
CA GLU A 5 -4.69 -49.21 7.84
C GLU A 5 -5.78 -48.15 7.66
N ILE A 6 -5.90 -47.20 8.63
CA ILE A 6 -6.84 -46.07 8.52
C ILE A 6 -6.47 -45.22 7.29
N LEU A 7 -5.20 -44.91 7.08
CA LEU A 7 -4.71 -44.15 5.95
C LEU A 7 -5.05 -44.86 4.62
N LYS A 8 -4.80 -46.16 4.52
CA LYS A 8 -5.08 -46.95 3.32
C LYS A 8 -6.58 -47.03 3.02
N GLN A 9 -7.42 -47.21 4.05
CA GLN A 9 -8.89 -47.21 3.91
C GLN A 9 -9.42 -45.84 3.48
N THR A 10 -8.91 -44.76 4.08
CA THR A 10 -9.32 -43.39 3.69
C THR A 10 -8.98 -43.08 2.24
N LEU A 11 -7.75 -43.45 1.81
CA LEU A 11 -7.32 -43.23 0.42
C LEU A 11 -8.14 -44.08 -0.57
N SER A 12 -8.48 -45.33 -0.26
CA SER A 12 -9.34 -46.15 -1.14
C SER A 12 -10.74 -45.62 -1.23
N ALA A 13 -11.33 -45.18 -0.13
CA ALA A 13 -12.66 -44.55 -0.10
C ALA A 13 -12.73 -43.25 -0.92
N LEU A 14 -11.68 -42.41 -0.84
CA LEU A 14 -11.57 -41.23 -1.69
C LEU A 14 -11.50 -41.57 -3.18
N TRP A 15 -10.89 -42.72 -3.52
CA TRP A 15 -10.75 -43.17 -4.90
C TRP A 15 -12.03 -43.81 -5.45
N GLU A 16 -12.87 -44.41 -4.63
CA GLU A 16 -14.16 -44.99 -5.02
C GLU A 16 -15.21 -43.91 -5.35
N THR A 17 -15.16 -42.76 -4.66
CA THR A 17 -16.12 -41.63 -4.86
C THR A 17 -15.41 -40.39 -5.42
N LYS A 18 -14.65 -40.56 -6.50
CA LYS A 18 -13.72 -39.54 -7.06
C LYS A 18 -14.31 -38.14 -7.20
N LEU A 19 -15.49 -38.01 -7.84
CA LEU A 19 -16.09 -36.71 -8.12
C LEU A 19 -16.53 -35.99 -6.85
N ARG A 20 -17.12 -36.73 -5.89
CA ARG A 20 -17.60 -36.18 -4.62
C ARG A 20 -16.41 -35.73 -3.74
N SER A 21 -15.40 -36.60 -3.63
CA SER A 21 -14.18 -36.32 -2.89
C SER A 21 -13.42 -35.13 -3.47
N PHE A 22 -13.31 -35.06 -4.79
CA PHE A 22 -12.68 -33.94 -5.48
C PHE A 22 -13.40 -32.63 -5.21
N LEU A 23 -14.73 -32.55 -5.39
CA LEU A 23 -15.51 -31.34 -5.17
C LEU A 23 -15.42 -30.82 -3.72
N THR A 24 -15.35 -31.74 -2.76
CA THR A 24 -15.24 -31.35 -1.35
C THR A 24 -13.85 -30.87 -1.00
N MET A 25 -12.82 -31.62 -1.41
CA MET A 25 -11.45 -31.19 -1.22
C MET A 25 -11.17 -29.88 -1.96
N PHE A 26 -11.72 -29.70 -3.14
CA PHE A 26 -11.60 -28.48 -3.93
C PHE A 26 -12.11 -27.23 -3.17
N GLY A 27 -13.24 -27.35 -2.45
CA GLY A 27 -13.75 -26.24 -1.62
C GLY A 27 -12.75 -25.78 -0.55
N ILE A 28 -12.08 -26.74 0.13
CA ILE A 28 -11.06 -26.40 1.13
C ILE A 28 -9.79 -25.86 0.46
N VAL A 29 -9.31 -26.52 -0.59
CA VAL A 29 -8.12 -26.10 -1.35
C VAL A 29 -8.30 -24.69 -1.86
N TRP A 30 -9.45 -24.41 -2.52
CA TRP A 30 -9.77 -23.10 -3.03
C TRP A 30 -9.89 -22.05 -1.93
N GLY A 31 -10.54 -22.40 -0.82
CA GLY A 31 -10.67 -21.51 0.34
C GLY A 31 -9.32 -21.08 0.89
N ILE A 32 -8.41 -22.02 1.15
CA ILE A 32 -7.06 -21.73 1.67
C ILE A 32 -6.25 -20.94 0.64
N THR A 33 -6.26 -21.36 -0.63
CA THR A 33 -5.59 -20.65 -1.72
C THR A 33 -6.06 -19.20 -1.82
N SER A 34 -7.38 -18.98 -1.75
CA SER A 34 -7.98 -17.64 -1.80
C SER A 34 -7.58 -16.78 -0.61
N VAL A 35 -7.54 -17.33 0.63
CA VAL A 35 -7.07 -16.59 1.82
C VAL A 35 -5.64 -16.11 1.61
N ILE A 36 -4.74 -17.01 1.20
CA ILE A 36 -3.32 -16.67 1.02
C ILE A 36 -3.14 -15.62 -0.05
N LEU A 37 -3.82 -15.75 -1.19
CA LEU A 37 -3.75 -14.78 -2.29
C LEU A 37 -4.32 -13.43 -1.93
N LEU A 38 -5.55 -13.37 -1.40
CA LEU A 38 -6.24 -12.13 -1.12
C LEU A 38 -5.57 -11.35 0.01
N VAL A 39 -5.18 -12.03 1.10
CA VAL A 39 -4.44 -11.39 2.19
C VAL A 39 -3.05 -10.99 1.73
N GLY A 40 -2.38 -11.84 0.94
CA GLY A 40 -1.07 -11.56 0.38
C GLY A 40 -1.07 -10.35 -0.56
N LEU A 41 -2.06 -10.24 -1.44
CA LEU A 41 -2.27 -9.07 -2.30
C LEU A 41 -2.59 -7.81 -1.48
N GLY A 42 -3.44 -7.92 -0.46
CA GLY A 42 -3.78 -6.79 0.42
C GLY A 42 -2.55 -6.23 1.15
N ILE A 43 -1.70 -7.09 1.69
CA ILE A 43 -0.45 -6.68 2.35
C ILE A 43 0.54 -6.08 1.34
N GLY A 44 0.68 -6.72 0.16
CA GLY A 44 1.54 -6.24 -0.91
C GLY A 44 1.14 -4.84 -1.39
N PHE A 45 -0.15 -4.62 -1.58
CA PHE A 45 -0.69 -3.32 -1.97
C PHE A 45 -0.44 -2.25 -0.90
N ASN A 46 -0.67 -2.57 0.38
CA ASN A 46 -0.40 -1.64 1.48
C ASN A 46 1.09 -1.24 1.53
N ALA A 47 1.99 -2.22 1.37
CA ALA A 47 3.43 -1.98 1.35
C ALA A 47 3.84 -1.08 0.16
N ASP A 48 3.30 -1.35 -1.03
CA ASP A 48 3.56 -0.56 -2.24
C ASP A 48 3.03 0.88 -2.10
N GLN A 49 1.82 1.06 -1.56
CA GLN A 49 1.25 2.39 -1.30
C GLN A 49 2.07 3.17 -0.26
N LYS A 50 2.49 2.53 0.82
CA LYS A 50 3.40 3.16 1.80
C LYS A 50 4.72 3.58 1.15
N GLN A 51 5.27 2.75 0.29
CA GLN A 51 6.51 3.08 -0.44
C GLN A 51 6.31 4.25 -1.39
N ARG A 52 5.17 4.32 -2.10
CA ARG A 52 4.81 5.45 -2.99
C ARG A 52 4.65 6.75 -2.21
N LEU A 53 3.93 6.73 -1.08
CA LEU A 53 3.79 7.91 -0.23
C LEU A 53 5.14 8.36 0.33
N ARG A 54 5.99 7.43 0.77
CA ARG A 54 7.37 7.75 1.19
C ARG A 54 8.21 8.38 0.08
N SER A 55 8.00 8.01 -1.19
CA SER A 55 8.72 8.60 -2.32
C SER A 55 8.31 10.04 -2.61
N ILE A 56 7.11 10.45 -2.20
CA ILE A 56 6.63 11.84 -2.28
C ILE A 56 7.16 12.67 -1.11
N GLY A 57 7.36 12.06 0.04
CA GLY A 57 7.76 12.64 1.31
C GLY A 57 6.91 12.07 2.43
N THR A 58 7.54 11.70 3.54
CA THR A 58 6.84 11.22 4.74
C THR A 58 6.45 12.40 5.61
N ASP A 59 5.20 12.38 6.09
CA ASP A 59 4.70 13.33 7.09
C ASP A 59 4.84 14.80 6.68
N ILE A 60 4.59 15.12 5.42
CA ILE A 60 4.60 16.49 4.91
C ILE A 60 3.18 16.97 4.60
N ALA A 61 2.98 18.27 4.77
CA ALA A 61 1.81 18.96 4.27
C ALA A 61 2.21 20.01 3.22
N ILE A 62 1.45 20.09 2.14
CA ILE A 62 1.69 21.01 1.04
C ILE A 62 0.54 21.99 0.98
N LEU A 63 0.86 23.26 1.16
CA LEU A 63 -0.09 24.35 1.22
C LEU A 63 -0.20 25.04 -0.15
N PHE A 64 -1.41 25.17 -0.65
CA PHE A 64 -1.72 25.90 -1.87
C PHE A 64 -2.69 27.04 -1.52
N GLY A 65 -2.46 28.22 -2.07
CA GLY A 65 -3.40 29.30 -1.97
C GLY A 65 -4.69 28.98 -2.74
N GLY A 66 -5.83 29.22 -2.11
CA GLY A 66 -7.18 29.05 -2.65
C GLY A 66 -7.91 30.39 -2.80
N LYS A 67 -9.22 30.36 -2.61
CA LYS A 67 -10.09 31.56 -2.61
C LYS A 67 -10.85 31.62 -1.30
N THR A 68 -10.97 32.82 -0.72
CA THR A 68 -11.77 33.00 0.49
C THR A 68 -13.25 32.68 0.21
N GLY A 69 -13.83 31.77 0.99
CA GLY A 69 -15.26 31.42 0.93
C GLY A 69 -16.13 32.37 1.75
N ALA A 70 -15.56 33.00 2.78
CA ALA A 70 -16.24 33.86 3.71
C ALA A 70 -15.67 35.28 3.74
N GLN A 71 -16.51 36.25 4.07
CA GLN A 71 -16.09 37.62 4.34
C GLN A 71 -15.42 37.67 5.72
N ALA A 72 -14.18 38.13 5.80
CA ALA A 72 -13.46 38.30 7.04
C ALA A 72 -12.47 39.46 6.97
N GLY A 73 -12.14 40.05 8.12
CA GLY A 73 -11.15 41.14 8.21
C GLY A 73 -11.47 42.38 7.39
N GLY A 74 -12.76 42.64 7.07
CA GLY A 74 -13.18 43.76 6.21
C GLY A 74 -13.03 43.51 4.72
N TYR A 75 -12.63 42.31 4.30
CA TYR A 75 -12.44 41.92 2.90
C TYR A 75 -13.60 41.07 2.38
N ALA A 76 -13.96 41.23 1.09
CA ALA A 76 -14.98 40.42 0.45
C ALA A 76 -14.58 38.95 0.28
N ALA A 77 -15.57 38.05 0.23
CA ALA A 77 -15.39 36.66 -0.18
C ALA A 77 -14.93 36.57 -1.66
N GLY A 78 -14.33 35.43 -2.03
CA GLY A 78 -13.87 35.16 -3.40
C GLY A 78 -12.48 35.73 -3.73
N ARG A 79 -11.76 36.27 -2.75
CA ARG A 79 -10.42 36.81 -2.92
C ARG A 79 -9.38 35.68 -3.03
N ASP A 80 -8.51 35.74 -4.04
CA ASP A 80 -7.40 34.81 -4.20
C ASP A 80 -6.38 34.99 -3.06
N ILE A 81 -6.06 33.92 -2.37
CA ILE A 81 -4.94 33.84 -1.43
C ILE A 81 -3.69 33.41 -2.20
N ARG A 82 -2.72 34.32 -2.29
CA ARG A 82 -1.48 34.10 -3.04
C ARG A 82 -0.33 34.00 -2.04
N LEU A 83 0.17 32.77 -1.89
CA LEU A 83 1.30 32.51 -1.00
C LEU A 83 2.57 33.20 -1.52
N THR A 84 3.38 33.66 -0.58
CA THR A 84 4.62 34.38 -0.84
C THR A 84 5.79 33.76 -0.07
N ILE A 85 7.01 34.12 -0.45
CA ILE A 85 8.22 33.75 0.31
C ILE A 85 8.15 34.23 1.76
N ASP A 86 7.56 35.39 2.00
CA ASP A 86 7.42 35.94 3.34
C ASP A 86 6.50 35.09 4.22
N ASP A 87 5.54 34.36 3.63
CA ASP A 87 4.71 33.41 4.36
C ASP A 87 5.54 32.19 4.79
N ALA A 88 6.43 31.68 3.92
CA ALA A 88 7.34 30.60 4.29
C ALA A 88 8.31 31.02 5.41
N ILE A 89 8.84 32.26 5.34
CA ILE A 89 9.69 32.82 6.38
C ILE A 89 8.92 32.98 7.71
N ALA A 90 7.68 33.46 7.66
CA ALA A 90 6.83 33.60 8.84
C ALA A 90 6.54 32.23 9.49
N ILE A 91 6.23 31.21 8.69
CA ILE A 91 6.06 29.84 9.20
C ILE A 91 7.34 29.36 9.86
N GLN A 92 8.50 29.54 9.23
CA GLN A 92 9.80 29.12 9.78
C GLN A 92 10.11 29.78 11.13
N GLN A 93 9.71 31.04 11.29
CA GLN A 93 9.99 31.82 12.52
C GLN A 93 8.99 31.60 13.64
N GLN A 94 7.70 31.40 13.31
CA GLN A 94 6.59 31.43 14.28
C GLN A 94 5.99 30.05 14.55
N ALA A 95 6.14 29.07 13.64
CA ALA A 95 5.54 27.77 13.80
C ALA A 95 6.45 26.81 14.58
N SER A 96 6.28 26.75 15.89
CA SER A 96 7.08 25.89 16.78
C SER A 96 6.87 24.38 16.56
N LEU A 97 5.74 24.00 15.96
CA LEU A 97 5.40 22.61 15.68
C LEU A 97 5.85 22.16 14.26
N VAL A 98 6.43 23.08 13.47
CA VAL A 98 7.01 22.80 12.16
C VAL A 98 8.52 22.67 12.31
N LYS A 99 9.06 21.52 11.92
CA LYS A 99 10.49 21.24 11.95
C LYS A 99 11.22 21.93 10.79
N THR A 100 10.59 21.90 9.61
CA THR A 100 11.20 22.40 8.36
C THR A 100 10.12 22.93 7.43
N VAL A 101 10.45 23.98 6.71
CA VAL A 101 9.59 24.58 5.68
C VAL A 101 10.41 24.80 4.40
N SER A 102 9.77 24.71 3.25
CA SER A 102 10.35 25.15 1.99
C SER A 102 9.28 25.77 1.09
N PRO A 103 9.52 26.97 0.55
CA PRO A 103 8.74 27.47 -0.57
C PRO A 103 9.02 26.65 -1.82
N GLU A 104 8.07 26.57 -2.71
CA GLU A 104 8.24 26.00 -4.04
C GLU A 104 7.79 27.01 -5.09
N LEU A 105 8.72 27.46 -5.93
CA LEU A 105 8.47 28.24 -7.10
C LEU A 105 8.62 27.36 -8.34
N ARG A 106 7.58 27.27 -9.17
CA ARG A 106 7.57 26.40 -10.33
C ARG A 106 7.36 27.19 -11.62
N ARG A 107 8.19 26.92 -12.62
CA ARG A 107 8.04 27.46 -13.98
C ARG A 107 8.31 26.37 -15.00
N THR A 108 7.50 26.39 -16.07
CA THR A 108 7.83 25.61 -17.27
C THR A 108 8.75 26.44 -18.14
N VAL A 109 9.92 25.89 -18.43
CA VAL A 109 11.01 26.59 -19.13
C VAL A 109 11.54 25.72 -20.26
N SER A 110 12.22 26.36 -21.22
CA SER A 110 13.00 25.67 -22.23
C SER A 110 14.40 25.35 -21.69
N GLU A 111 14.79 24.11 -21.82
CA GLU A 111 16.08 23.56 -21.39
C GLU A 111 16.87 23.12 -22.61
N VAL A 112 18.09 23.58 -22.73
CA VAL A 112 18.97 23.28 -23.89
C VAL A 112 20.34 22.87 -23.37
N SER A 113 20.71 21.61 -23.61
CA SER A 113 22.06 21.10 -23.46
C SER A 113 22.84 21.19 -24.79
N GLN A 114 24.07 20.75 -24.80
CA GLN A 114 24.86 20.66 -26.08
C GLN A 114 24.31 19.56 -27.01
N TRP A 115 23.48 18.65 -26.52
CA TRP A 115 23.00 17.47 -27.27
C TRP A 115 21.50 17.53 -27.59
N ASN A 116 20.70 17.94 -26.62
CA ASN A 116 19.25 17.91 -26.75
C ASN A 116 18.58 19.12 -26.08
N SER A 117 17.33 19.35 -26.47
CA SER A 117 16.47 20.35 -25.85
C SER A 117 15.17 19.71 -25.35
N ALA A 118 14.59 20.31 -24.33
CA ALA A 118 13.30 19.90 -23.77
C ALA A 118 12.57 21.11 -23.17
N SER A 119 11.30 20.95 -22.86
CA SER A 119 10.52 21.92 -22.08
C SER A 119 9.85 21.20 -20.94
N ARG A 120 10.17 21.59 -19.70
CA ARG A 120 9.61 20.97 -18.49
C ARG A 120 9.57 21.94 -17.32
N ALA A 121 9.03 21.43 -16.20
CA ALA A 121 8.99 22.21 -14.98
C ALA A 121 10.35 22.19 -14.27
N VAL A 122 10.87 23.37 -13.97
CA VAL A 122 11.94 23.60 -13.01
C VAL A 122 11.32 24.09 -11.71
N ARG A 123 11.83 23.57 -10.59
CA ARG A 123 11.42 23.93 -9.23
C ARG A 123 12.55 24.66 -8.51
N GLY A 124 12.28 25.88 -8.09
CA GLY A 124 13.10 26.63 -7.15
C GLY A 124 12.66 26.31 -5.73
N VAL A 125 13.55 25.76 -4.92
CA VAL A 125 13.25 25.26 -3.58
C VAL A 125 14.38 25.59 -2.62
N TRP A 126 14.11 25.58 -1.31
CA TRP A 126 15.18 25.62 -0.31
C TRP A 126 15.88 24.27 -0.19
N PRO A 127 17.13 24.24 0.31
CA PRO A 127 17.92 23.00 0.43
C PRO A 127 17.25 21.92 1.27
N GLU A 128 16.48 22.30 2.29
CA GLU A 128 15.73 21.38 3.16
C GLU A 128 14.69 20.55 2.41
N TYR A 129 14.15 21.08 1.32
CA TYR A 129 13.22 20.37 0.45
C TYR A 129 13.72 18.99 0.02
N GLN A 130 15.01 18.92 -0.28
CA GLN A 130 15.65 17.68 -0.75
C GLN A 130 15.56 16.56 0.30
N ARG A 131 15.65 16.92 1.59
CA ARG A 131 15.62 15.97 2.69
C ARG A 131 14.21 15.41 2.90
N PHE A 132 13.20 16.25 3.10
CA PHE A 132 11.85 15.73 3.37
C PHE A 132 11.15 15.17 2.14
N ARG A 133 11.62 15.52 0.94
CA ARG A 133 11.23 14.86 -0.32
C ARG A 133 12.04 13.60 -0.61
N SER A 134 12.96 13.21 0.27
CA SER A 134 13.84 12.06 0.09
C SER A 134 14.50 12.04 -1.28
N LEU A 135 15.05 13.19 -1.69
CA LEU A 135 15.85 13.29 -2.91
C LEU A 135 17.26 12.77 -2.63
N THR A 136 17.66 11.71 -3.31
CA THR A 136 18.98 11.11 -3.26
C THR A 136 19.67 11.31 -4.59
N VAL A 137 21.00 11.50 -4.57
CA VAL A 137 21.79 11.66 -5.79
C VAL A 137 22.47 10.35 -6.19
N GLU A 138 22.37 10.00 -7.46
CA GLU A 138 23.14 8.93 -8.08
C GLU A 138 24.57 9.41 -8.39
N GLN A 139 24.72 10.69 -8.81
CA GLN A 139 25.98 11.30 -9.16
C GLN A 139 26.03 12.76 -8.71
N GLY A 140 27.19 13.24 -8.30
CA GLY A 140 27.39 14.62 -7.90
C GLY A 140 26.99 14.91 -6.45
N ARG A 141 26.40 16.08 -6.19
CA ARG A 141 25.98 16.53 -4.85
C ARG A 141 24.59 17.16 -4.85
N LEU A 142 23.98 17.21 -3.70
CA LEU A 142 22.76 17.98 -3.45
C LEU A 142 23.06 19.49 -3.34
N MET A 143 22.02 20.32 -3.41
CA MET A 143 22.11 21.76 -3.14
C MET A 143 22.46 21.99 -1.67
N SER A 144 23.29 22.97 -1.40
CA SER A 144 23.69 23.41 -0.07
C SER A 144 23.03 24.75 0.31
N ASP A 145 23.05 25.07 1.60
CA ASP A 145 22.60 26.37 2.10
C ASP A 145 23.39 27.54 1.52
N GLN A 146 24.66 27.28 1.15
CA GLN A 146 25.47 28.28 0.50
C GLN A 146 25.02 28.56 -0.94
N ASP A 147 24.60 27.52 -1.68
CA ASP A 147 24.04 27.69 -3.03
C ASP A 147 22.77 28.57 -2.99
N GLU A 148 21.92 28.41 -1.97
CA GLU A 148 20.72 29.23 -1.78
C GLU A 148 21.07 30.67 -1.38
N LYS A 149 21.99 30.88 -0.43
CA LYS A 149 22.41 32.22 0.03
C LYS A 149 23.05 33.04 -1.09
N ASP A 150 23.89 32.40 -1.91
CA ASP A 150 24.60 33.05 -3.01
C ASP A 150 23.70 33.22 -4.25
N GLY A 151 22.51 32.62 -4.26
CA GLY A 151 21.68 32.55 -5.43
C GLY A 151 22.38 31.87 -6.62
N ALA A 152 23.12 30.81 -6.34
CA ALA A 152 23.97 30.13 -7.31
C ALA A 152 23.14 29.48 -8.42
N ARG A 153 23.55 29.68 -9.68
CA ARG A 153 22.91 29.03 -10.84
C ARG A 153 23.38 27.57 -10.95
N VAL A 154 22.99 26.76 -9.97
CA VAL A 154 23.21 25.31 -9.93
C VAL A 154 21.89 24.57 -10.12
N ILE A 155 21.96 23.37 -10.71
CA ILE A 155 20.77 22.60 -11.03
C ILE A 155 20.97 21.10 -10.80
N LEU A 156 19.94 20.45 -10.24
CA LEU A 156 19.84 19.00 -10.10
C LEU A 156 18.90 18.47 -11.17
N LEU A 157 19.27 17.38 -11.80
CA LEU A 157 18.48 16.71 -12.83
C LEU A 157 17.81 15.47 -12.26
N GLY A 158 16.51 15.29 -12.52
CA GLY A 158 15.85 14.01 -12.34
C GLY A 158 16.43 12.96 -13.30
N ALA A 159 16.37 11.69 -12.93
CA ALA A 159 16.98 10.59 -13.69
C ALA A 159 16.55 10.53 -15.17
N GLU A 160 15.27 10.78 -15.47
CA GLU A 160 14.75 10.79 -16.84
C GLU A 160 15.10 12.08 -17.59
N ALA A 161 15.13 13.21 -16.86
CA ALA A 161 15.60 14.47 -17.42
C ALA A 161 17.06 14.36 -17.86
N ASN A 162 17.92 13.75 -17.04
CA ASN A 162 19.31 13.48 -17.40
C ASN A 162 19.44 12.63 -18.67
N ARG A 163 18.72 11.51 -18.75
CA ARG A 163 18.77 10.62 -19.93
C ARG A 163 18.39 11.34 -21.23
N GLN A 164 17.44 12.24 -21.16
CA GLN A 164 16.97 12.97 -22.33
C GLN A 164 17.92 14.11 -22.70
N LEU A 165 18.43 14.88 -21.73
CA LEU A 165 19.27 16.04 -22.00
C LEU A 165 20.72 15.67 -22.24
N PHE A 166 21.23 14.61 -21.59
CA PHE A 166 22.64 14.19 -21.64
C PHE A 166 22.76 12.67 -21.93
N PRO A 167 22.32 12.19 -23.10
CA PRO A 167 22.25 10.75 -23.39
C PRO A 167 23.63 10.09 -23.34
N GLY A 168 23.90 9.33 -22.25
CA GLY A 168 25.16 8.58 -22.07
C GLY A 168 26.42 9.46 -21.92
N LYS A 169 26.28 10.73 -21.52
CA LYS A 169 27.41 11.67 -21.35
C LYS A 169 27.64 11.93 -19.87
N GLU A 170 28.90 12.33 -19.58
CA GLU A 170 29.22 12.88 -18.27
C GLU A 170 28.49 14.22 -18.10
N VAL A 171 27.82 14.37 -16.98
CA VAL A 171 26.86 15.47 -16.79
C VAL A 171 27.25 16.44 -15.70
N ILE A 172 28.03 16.00 -14.70
CA ILE A 172 28.44 16.86 -13.58
C ILE A 172 29.38 17.96 -14.04
N GLY A 173 29.07 19.19 -13.66
CA GLY A 173 29.81 20.38 -14.08
C GLY A 173 29.46 20.90 -15.49
N GLN A 174 28.63 20.21 -16.25
CA GLN A 174 28.20 20.65 -17.60
C GLN A 174 27.26 21.83 -17.53
N PRO A 175 27.31 22.73 -18.49
CA PRO A 175 26.38 23.84 -18.62
C PRO A 175 25.03 23.34 -19.20
N LEU A 176 23.92 23.83 -18.62
CA LEU A 176 22.57 23.69 -19.13
C LEU A 176 21.96 25.07 -19.29
N MET A 177 21.54 25.41 -20.50
CA MET A 177 20.80 26.66 -20.74
C MET A 177 19.34 26.48 -20.33
N VAL A 178 18.86 27.28 -19.41
CA VAL A 178 17.49 27.28 -18.89
C VAL A 178 16.88 28.64 -19.24
N ASN A 179 15.99 28.67 -20.23
CA ASN A 179 15.37 29.89 -20.73
C ASN A 179 16.37 31.04 -21.03
N GLY A 180 17.55 30.69 -21.53
CA GLY A 180 18.62 31.66 -21.86
C GLY A 180 19.61 31.96 -20.74
N TYR A 181 19.40 31.47 -19.51
CA TYR A 181 20.37 31.55 -18.43
C TYR A 181 21.18 30.26 -18.32
N GLN A 182 22.49 30.40 -18.14
CA GLN A 182 23.37 29.24 -17.97
C GLN A 182 23.37 28.78 -16.51
N TYR A 183 23.01 27.51 -16.29
CA TYR A 183 23.09 26.79 -15.03
C TYR A 183 24.17 25.72 -15.12
N THR A 184 24.80 25.40 -13.98
CA THR A 184 25.75 24.30 -13.87
C THR A 184 25.09 23.09 -13.25
N VAL A 185 25.18 21.95 -13.89
CA VAL A 185 24.65 20.70 -13.35
C VAL A 185 25.56 20.21 -12.22
N ILE A 186 25.01 20.12 -10.99
CA ILE A 186 25.75 19.69 -9.80
C ILE A 186 25.43 18.27 -9.35
N GLY A 187 24.31 17.70 -9.81
CA GLY A 187 23.93 16.33 -9.46
C GLY A 187 22.82 15.78 -10.33
N VAL A 188 22.77 14.45 -10.36
CA VAL A 188 21.70 13.67 -10.96
C VAL A 188 21.02 12.86 -9.87
N LEU A 189 19.70 12.94 -9.78
CA LEU A 189 18.90 12.22 -8.79
C LEU A 189 18.77 10.74 -9.16
N GLU A 190 18.72 9.89 -8.15
CA GLU A 190 18.36 8.49 -8.30
C GLU A 190 16.94 8.32 -8.85
N LYS A 191 16.76 7.29 -9.68
CA LYS A 191 15.44 6.97 -10.23
C LYS A 191 14.51 6.49 -9.13
N LYS A 192 13.42 7.23 -8.87
CA LYS A 192 12.36 6.84 -7.94
C LYS A 192 11.24 6.08 -8.65
N LYS A 193 10.67 5.09 -7.96
CA LYS A 193 9.38 4.49 -8.38
C LYS A 193 8.23 5.43 -7.97
N GLN A 194 7.91 6.37 -8.83
CA GLN A 194 6.81 7.32 -8.63
C GLN A 194 5.77 7.15 -9.72
N ASN A 195 4.53 6.80 -9.35
CA ASN A 195 3.38 6.76 -10.26
C ASN A 195 2.46 7.98 -10.07
N GLY A 196 2.84 8.91 -9.23
CA GLY A 196 2.10 10.13 -8.95
C GLY A 196 3.02 11.23 -8.44
N SER A 197 2.58 12.46 -8.61
CA SER A 197 3.25 13.66 -8.12
C SER A 197 2.21 14.74 -7.93
N TYR A 198 2.44 15.63 -6.98
CA TYR A 198 1.68 16.86 -6.97
C TYR A 198 2.31 17.85 -7.98
N GLY A 199 1.47 18.52 -8.74
CA GLY A 199 1.93 19.53 -9.69
C GLY A 199 2.35 18.98 -11.06
N SER A 200 3.58 19.23 -11.51
CA SER A 200 4.00 19.08 -12.91
C SER A 200 4.58 17.71 -13.29
N GLY A 201 4.33 16.68 -12.55
CA GLY A 201 4.82 15.33 -12.88
C GLY A 201 5.85 14.77 -11.86
N PRO A 202 6.36 13.54 -12.09
CA PRO A 202 7.25 12.86 -11.16
C PRO A 202 8.62 13.53 -11.07
N ASP A 203 9.30 13.42 -9.91
CA ASP A 203 10.62 13.99 -9.66
C ASP A 203 11.66 13.54 -10.69
N ASN A 204 11.51 12.34 -11.24
CA ASN A 204 12.41 11.82 -12.28
C ASN A 204 12.48 12.67 -13.54
N THR A 205 11.41 13.41 -13.85
CA THR A 205 11.32 14.24 -15.07
C THR A 205 11.60 15.71 -14.80
N GLN A 206 11.84 16.11 -13.55
CA GLN A 206 11.94 17.51 -13.15
C GLN A 206 13.37 17.94 -12.87
N LEU A 207 13.55 19.25 -12.77
CA LEU A 207 14.80 19.89 -12.41
C LEU A 207 14.60 20.69 -11.13
N PHE A 208 15.63 20.75 -10.29
CA PHE A 208 15.60 21.50 -9.03
C PHE A 208 16.77 22.47 -8.97
N THR A 209 16.48 23.69 -8.51
CA THR A 209 17.46 24.76 -8.36
C THR A 209 17.21 25.54 -7.07
N PRO A 210 18.17 26.31 -6.52
CA PRO A 210 17.91 27.21 -5.40
C PRO A 210 16.75 28.16 -5.69
N TYR A 211 15.88 28.39 -4.69
CA TYR A 211 14.75 29.29 -4.82
C TYR A 211 15.23 30.72 -5.20
N SER A 212 16.29 31.19 -4.58
CA SER A 212 16.87 32.52 -4.81
C SER A 212 17.32 32.72 -6.26
N ALA A 213 17.97 31.71 -6.88
CA ALA A 213 18.34 31.74 -8.29
C ALA A 213 17.09 31.75 -9.17
N MET A 214 16.12 30.90 -8.87
CA MET A 214 14.87 30.77 -9.62
C MET A 214 14.04 32.08 -9.59
N ALA A 215 13.90 32.67 -8.41
CA ALA A 215 13.12 33.90 -8.22
C ALA A 215 13.77 35.12 -8.93
N ARG A 216 15.09 35.15 -9.01
CA ARG A 216 15.83 36.19 -9.70
C ARG A 216 15.74 36.04 -11.24
N ASP A 217 15.96 34.82 -11.75
CA ASP A 217 16.09 34.58 -13.19
C ASP A 217 14.72 34.38 -13.88
N PHE A 218 13.69 33.94 -13.14
CA PHE A 218 12.34 33.68 -13.63
C PHE A 218 11.27 34.32 -12.75
N PRO A 219 11.30 35.67 -12.58
CA PRO A 219 10.28 36.34 -11.79
C PRO A 219 8.88 36.08 -12.36
N PRO A 220 7.84 36.12 -11.52
CA PRO A 220 6.47 36.04 -12.01
C PRO A 220 6.21 37.17 -13.01
N PRO A 221 5.44 36.91 -14.06
CA PRO A 221 5.11 37.98 -15.05
C PRO A 221 4.40 39.14 -14.34
N GLU A 222 4.77 40.37 -14.65
CA GLU A 222 4.13 41.57 -14.17
C GLU A 222 2.70 41.65 -14.73
N ARG A 223 1.73 41.21 -13.95
CA ARG A 223 0.30 41.30 -14.28
C ARG A 223 -0.46 41.85 -13.08
N PRO A 224 -1.58 42.57 -13.27
CA PRO A 224 -2.40 43.02 -12.17
C PRO A 224 -2.73 41.84 -11.21
N GLY A 225 -2.45 42.05 -9.93
CA GLY A 225 -2.69 41.06 -8.90
C GLY A 225 -1.59 40.01 -8.71
N VAL A 226 -0.47 40.03 -9.42
CA VAL A 226 0.71 39.20 -9.08
C VAL A 226 1.47 39.88 -7.95
N VAL A 227 1.69 39.14 -6.86
CA VAL A 227 2.38 39.63 -5.67
C VAL A 227 3.87 39.36 -5.79
N ARG A 228 4.70 40.33 -5.38
CA ARG A 228 6.15 40.14 -5.31
C ARG A 228 6.47 38.99 -4.33
N GLY A 229 7.42 38.12 -4.72
CA GLY A 229 7.79 36.97 -3.91
C GLY A 229 6.78 35.81 -3.97
N PHE A 230 5.88 35.81 -4.98
CA PHE A 230 4.90 34.72 -5.17
C PHE A 230 5.58 33.35 -5.21
N VAL A 231 4.99 32.39 -4.51
CA VAL A 231 5.32 30.96 -4.57
C VAL A 231 4.09 30.15 -4.98
N ASN A 232 4.31 29.03 -5.65
CA ASN A 232 3.21 28.17 -6.09
C ASN A 232 2.61 27.42 -4.91
N ASN A 233 3.45 26.97 -3.97
CA ASN A 233 3.06 26.28 -2.76
C ASN A 233 4.16 26.40 -1.71
N ILE A 234 3.82 26.08 -0.47
CA ILE A 234 4.73 25.96 0.65
C ILE A 234 4.62 24.55 1.17
N VAL A 235 5.76 23.87 1.36
CA VAL A 235 5.83 22.51 1.91
C VAL A 235 6.35 22.60 3.33
N ILE A 236 5.70 21.92 4.26
CA ILE A 236 6.08 21.85 5.66
C ILE A 236 6.31 20.41 6.11
N GLU A 237 7.27 20.20 7.00
CA GLU A 237 7.50 18.97 7.74
C GLU A 237 7.22 19.24 9.21
N PRO A 238 6.18 18.65 9.82
CA PRO A 238 5.93 18.74 11.26
C PRO A 238 7.05 18.10 12.10
N VAL A 239 7.15 18.48 13.37
CA VAL A 239 8.17 17.95 14.30
C VAL A 239 7.96 16.44 14.52
N SER A 240 6.71 15.98 14.56
CA SER A 240 6.39 14.56 14.68
C SER A 240 5.02 14.26 14.05
N PRO A 241 4.76 12.99 13.64
CA PRO A 241 3.48 12.58 13.08
C PRO A 241 2.28 12.80 14.01
N GLU A 242 2.49 12.69 15.35
CA GLU A 242 1.45 12.88 16.35
C GLU A 242 1.03 14.36 16.47
N LEU A 243 1.94 15.27 16.14
CA LEU A 243 1.71 16.71 16.18
C LEU A 243 1.30 17.30 14.83
N HIS A 244 1.17 16.46 13.81
CA HIS A 244 0.94 16.86 12.42
C HIS A 244 -0.30 17.76 12.28
N GLU A 245 -1.46 17.34 12.77
CA GLU A 245 -2.70 18.13 12.70
C GLU A 245 -2.55 19.48 13.40
N LYS A 246 -1.90 19.50 14.58
CA LYS A 246 -1.65 20.74 15.34
C LYS A 246 -0.68 21.66 14.60
N ALA A 247 0.35 21.11 13.95
CA ALA A 247 1.28 21.88 13.13
C ALA A 247 0.57 22.53 11.93
N VAL A 248 -0.27 21.76 11.24
CA VAL A 248 -1.10 22.27 10.13
C VAL A 248 -2.03 23.38 10.61
N ASP A 249 -2.69 23.22 11.77
CA ASP A 249 -3.58 24.25 12.31
C ASP A 249 -2.81 25.50 12.78
N GLN A 250 -1.60 25.34 13.30
CA GLN A 250 -0.72 26.46 13.64
C GLN A 250 -0.36 27.25 12.38
N VAL A 251 0.01 26.56 11.31
CA VAL A 251 0.35 27.20 10.03
C VAL A 251 -0.86 27.88 9.40
N LYS A 252 -2.06 27.26 9.41
CA LYS A 252 -3.30 27.91 8.97
C LYS A 252 -3.54 29.24 9.66
N LYS A 253 -3.36 29.33 10.97
CA LYS A 253 -3.52 30.56 11.75
C LYS A 253 -2.52 31.62 11.33
N ILE A 254 -1.24 31.27 11.16
CA ILE A 254 -0.20 32.21 10.74
C ILE A 254 -0.54 32.79 9.34
N ILE A 255 -0.93 31.95 8.39
CA ILE A 255 -1.29 32.39 7.05
C ILE A 255 -2.58 33.22 7.07
N ALA A 256 -3.58 32.82 7.87
CA ALA A 256 -4.85 33.54 8.00
C ALA A 256 -4.66 34.96 8.56
N GLU A 257 -3.83 35.12 9.58
CA GLU A 257 -3.46 36.43 10.17
C GLU A 257 -2.78 37.34 9.14
N ARG A 258 -1.83 36.79 8.37
CA ARG A 258 -1.07 37.54 7.36
C ARG A 258 -1.92 37.96 6.18
N HIS A 259 -2.84 37.09 5.75
CA HIS A 259 -3.71 37.34 4.60
C HIS A 259 -5.10 37.84 4.97
N HIS A 260 -5.37 38.11 6.26
CA HIS A 260 -6.63 38.65 6.78
C HIS A 260 -7.86 37.86 6.32
N TYR A 261 -7.90 36.56 6.60
CA TYR A 261 -9.05 35.68 6.39
C TYR A 261 -9.34 34.83 7.65
N ASP A 262 -10.53 34.22 7.72
CA ASP A 262 -10.88 33.34 8.84
C ASP A 262 -10.05 32.05 8.80
N PRO A 263 -9.30 31.68 9.85
CA PRO A 263 -8.54 30.42 9.91
C PRO A 263 -9.37 29.16 9.68
N ASN A 264 -10.69 29.22 9.90
CA ASN A 264 -11.61 28.11 9.66
C ASN A 264 -12.15 28.07 8.21
N ASP A 265 -11.80 29.03 7.37
CA ASP A 265 -12.17 29.05 5.95
C ASP A 265 -11.39 27.99 5.18
N LYS A 266 -12.06 26.88 4.85
CA LYS A 266 -11.46 25.73 4.18
C LYS A 266 -11.12 25.98 2.71
N GLU A 267 -11.71 27.01 2.11
CA GLU A 267 -11.51 27.33 0.69
C GLU A 267 -10.32 28.28 0.50
N ALA A 268 -9.96 29.05 1.52
CA ALA A 268 -8.88 30.03 1.46
C ALA A 268 -7.49 29.38 1.32
N LEU A 269 -7.31 28.20 1.90
CA LEU A 269 -6.06 27.45 1.84
C LEU A 269 -6.36 25.96 1.62
N TRP A 270 -5.94 25.46 0.45
CA TRP A 270 -6.01 24.03 0.18
C TRP A 270 -4.72 23.34 0.66
N ILE A 271 -4.87 22.30 1.46
CA ILE A 271 -3.75 21.56 2.03
C ILE A 271 -3.82 20.13 1.53
N TRP A 272 -2.76 19.71 0.87
CA TRP A 272 -2.55 18.30 0.57
C TRP A 272 -1.68 17.66 1.64
N ASP A 273 -2.32 16.82 2.44
CA ASP A 273 -1.71 16.16 3.58
C ASP A 273 -1.37 14.70 3.24
N THR A 274 -0.08 14.36 3.28
CA THR A 274 0.37 12.99 2.99
C THR A 274 0.00 12.03 4.11
N LEU A 275 -0.12 12.51 5.36
CA LEU A 275 -0.48 11.68 6.50
C LEU A 275 -1.96 11.30 6.46
N ASP A 276 -2.85 12.23 6.16
CA ASP A 276 -4.29 11.95 6.02
C ASP A 276 -4.56 11.01 4.84
N GLY A 277 -3.88 11.20 3.73
CA GLY A 277 -3.92 10.28 2.59
C GLY A 277 -3.47 8.86 2.97
N SER A 278 -2.44 8.75 3.80
CA SER A 278 -1.95 7.48 4.32
C SER A 278 -2.97 6.80 5.25
N LYS A 279 -3.53 7.53 6.22
CA LYS A 279 -4.56 7.03 7.16
C LYS A 279 -5.82 6.58 6.42
N PHE A 280 -6.28 7.35 5.42
CA PHE A 280 -7.42 6.99 4.58
C PHE A 280 -7.17 5.70 3.81
N THR A 281 -6.01 5.57 3.20
CA THR A 281 -5.58 4.38 2.48
C THR A 281 -5.51 3.17 3.41
N GLU A 282 -4.89 3.29 4.60
CA GLU A 282 -4.83 2.22 5.60
C GLU A 282 -6.23 1.75 6.03
N ARG A 283 -7.17 2.67 6.21
CA ARG A 283 -8.56 2.33 6.56
C ARG A 283 -9.26 1.55 5.45
N ILE A 284 -9.10 1.96 4.17
CA ILE A 284 -9.64 1.20 3.03
C ILE A 284 -9.08 -0.22 3.02
N PHE A 285 -7.76 -0.39 3.17
CA PHE A 285 -7.14 -1.71 3.15
C PHE A 285 -7.53 -2.57 4.35
N SER A 286 -7.69 -1.98 5.53
CA SER A 286 -8.22 -2.68 6.70
C SER A 286 -9.60 -3.25 6.44
N VAL A 287 -10.51 -2.44 5.87
CA VAL A 287 -11.86 -2.88 5.50
C VAL A 287 -11.83 -3.95 4.40
N MET A 288 -11.00 -3.79 3.37
CA MET A 288 -10.83 -4.79 2.32
C MET A 288 -10.30 -6.12 2.87
N THR A 289 -9.30 -6.07 3.75
CA THR A 289 -8.73 -7.27 4.38
C THR A 289 -9.78 -7.99 5.24
N LEU A 290 -10.59 -7.25 5.99
CA LEU A 290 -11.70 -7.80 6.76
C LEU A 290 -12.74 -8.45 5.85
N PHE A 291 -13.13 -7.78 4.77
CA PHE A 291 -14.08 -8.30 3.79
C PHE A 291 -13.58 -9.59 3.13
N PHE A 292 -12.36 -9.60 2.63
CA PHE A 292 -11.78 -10.79 2.02
C PHE A 292 -11.59 -11.91 3.04
N GLY A 293 -11.23 -11.59 4.28
CA GLY A 293 -11.17 -12.55 5.37
C GLY A 293 -12.51 -13.21 5.66
N ALA A 294 -13.59 -12.42 5.67
CA ALA A 294 -14.95 -12.93 5.85
C ALA A 294 -15.39 -13.86 4.70
N VAL A 295 -15.14 -13.45 3.44
CA VAL A 295 -15.43 -14.28 2.25
C VAL A 295 -14.65 -15.58 2.30
N ALA A 296 -13.39 -15.54 2.67
CA ALA A 296 -12.54 -16.71 2.80
C ALA A 296 -13.03 -17.65 3.90
N LEU A 297 -13.44 -17.12 5.05
CA LEU A 297 -14.02 -17.89 6.15
C LEU A 297 -15.31 -18.61 5.70
N LEU A 298 -16.19 -17.91 4.99
CA LEU A 298 -17.42 -18.50 4.44
C LEU A 298 -17.10 -19.62 3.43
N THR A 299 -16.13 -19.42 2.56
CA THR A 299 -15.72 -20.44 1.59
C THR A 299 -15.14 -21.67 2.26
N LEU A 300 -14.31 -21.48 3.30
CA LEU A 300 -13.80 -22.58 4.11
C LEU A 300 -14.89 -23.31 4.89
N ALA A 301 -15.87 -22.58 5.43
CA ALA A 301 -17.03 -23.17 6.11
C ALA A 301 -17.86 -24.05 5.16
N LEU A 302 -18.08 -23.59 3.93
CA LEU A 302 -18.75 -24.39 2.89
C LEU A 302 -17.95 -25.67 2.56
N GLY A 303 -16.62 -25.59 2.46
CA GLY A 303 -15.75 -26.74 2.31
C GLY A 303 -15.88 -27.72 3.49
N GLY A 304 -15.98 -27.21 4.71
CA GLY A 304 -16.21 -28.03 5.93
C GLY A 304 -17.56 -28.75 5.92
N ILE A 305 -18.63 -28.07 5.50
CA ILE A 305 -19.96 -28.71 5.31
C ILE A 305 -19.88 -29.82 4.28
N GLY A 306 -19.10 -29.60 3.20
CA GLY A 306 -18.84 -30.63 2.22
C GLY A 306 -18.17 -31.90 2.82
N VAL A 307 -17.13 -31.72 3.68
CA VAL A 307 -16.49 -32.84 4.40
C VAL A 307 -17.50 -33.53 5.31
N MET A 308 -18.28 -32.78 6.06
CA MET A 308 -19.32 -33.33 6.94
C MET A 308 -20.32 -34.21 6.15
N ASN A 309 -20.77 -33.74 4.98
CA ASN A 309 -21.70 -34.48 4.14
C ASN A 309 -21.08 -35.79 3.61
N ILE A 310 -19.82 -35.77 3.17
CA ILE A 310 -19.13 -37.00 2.73
C ILE A 310 -18.98 -37.99 3.90
N MET A 311 -18.59 -37.51 5.06
CA MET A 311 -18.43 -38.36 6.23
C MET A 311 -19.75 -38.96 6.70
N LEU A 312 -20.87 -38.24 6.62
CA LEU A 312 -22.20 -38.76 6.90
C LEU A 312 -22.58 -39.90 5.95
N VAL A 313 -22.34 -39.71 4.64
CA VAL A 313 -22.57 -40.77 3.65
C VAL A 313 -21.65 -41.97 3.90
N ALA A 314 -20.37 -41.75 4.21
CA ALA A 314 -19.44 -42.82 4.54
C ALA A 314 -19.90 -43.63 5.79
N VAL A 315 -20.49 -42.97 6.80
CA VAL A 315 -21.09 -43.64 7.95
C VAL A 315 -22.28 -44.52 7.53
N THR A 316 -23.18 -44.03 6.67
CA THR A 316 -24.34 -44.81 6.21
C THR A 316 -23.92 -45.99 5.34
N GLU A 317 -22.99 -45.81 4.42
CA GLU A 317 -22.47 -46.89 3.55
C GLU A 317 -21.73 -47.97 4.35
N ARG A 318 -21.09 -47.63 5.49
CA ARG A 318 -20.32 -48.53 6.33
C ARG A 318 -21.08 -48.97 7.62
N THR A 319 -22.37 -48.75 7.69
CA THR A 319 -23.20 -49.04 8.87
C THR A 319 -23.03 -50.50 9.35
N ARG A 320 -23.07 -51.48 8.43
CA ARG A 320 -22.88 -52.90 8.76
C ARG A 320 -21.47 -53.21 9.29
N GLU A 321 -20.44 -52.62 8.71
CA GLU A 321 -19.04 -52.76 9.15
C GLU A 321 -18.85 -52.20 10.58
N ILE A 322 -19.46 -51.04 10.90
CA ILE A 322 -19.45 -50.44 12.23
C ILE A 322 -20.15 -51.38 13.21
N GLY A 323 -21.29 -51.97 12.83
CA GLY A 323 -22.04 -52.91 13.63
C GLY A 323 -21.22 -54.16 14.00
N VAL A 324 -20.53 -54.75 13.01
CA VAL A 324 -19.64 -55.92 13.22
C VAL A 324 -18.52 -55.55 14.17
N ARG A 325 -17.86 -54.41 14.00
CA ARG A 325 -16.77 -53.95 14.91
C ARG A 325 -17.24 -53.77 16.33
N LYS A 326 -18.42 -53.17 16.53
CA LYS A 326 -18.99 -53.01 17.87
C LYS A 326 -19.42 -54.34 18.48
N ALA A 327 -19.93 -55.27 17.70
CA ALA A 327 -20.26 -56.63 18.16
C ALA A 327 -19.02 -57.42 18.58
N LEU A 328 -17.83 -57.14 17.95
CA LEU A 328 -16.54 -57.70 18.32
C LEU A 328 -15.84 -56.96 19.46
N GLY A 329 -16.50 -56.00 20.11
CA GLY A 329 -16.01 -55.31 21.31
C GLY A 329 -15.41 -53.91 21.10
N ALA A 330 -15.51 -53.31 19.92
CA ALA A 330 -15.08 -51.94 19.72
C ALA A 330 -15.97 -50.96 20.53
N THR A 331 -15.33 -50.06 21.26
CA THR A 331 -16.04 -49.01 22.03
C THR A 331 -16.55 -47.87 21.14
N ALA A 332 -17.53 -47.11 21.62
CA ALA A 332 -18.01 -45.89 20.94
C ALA A 332 -16.87 -44.87 20.73
N VAL A 333 -15.90 -44.85 21.67
CA VAL A 333 -14.72 -43.97 21.57
C VAL A 333 -13.80 -44.38 20.41
N ASP A 334 -13.64 -45.71 20.19
CA ASP A 334 -12.80 -46.23 19.10
C ASP A 334 -13.39 -45.82 17.73
N ILE A 335 -14.70 -45.98 17.56
CA ILE A 335 -15.41 -45.60 16.34
C ILE A 335 -15.31 -44.09 16.13
N LYS A 336 -15.61 -43.29 17.17
CA LYS A 336 -15.49 -41.83 17.12
C LYS A 336 -14.08 -41.38 16.69
N ARG A 337 -13.04 -41.96 17.33
CA ARG A 337 -11.64 -41.64 17.03
C ARG A 337 -11.28 -42.01 15.59
N GLN A 338 -11.76 -43.10 15.07
CA GLN A 338 -11.52 -43.52 13.68
C GLN A 338 -12.05 -42.49 12.70
N PHE A 339 -13.33 -42.08 12.80
CA PHE A 339 -13.95 -41.12 11.90
C PHE A 339 -13.35 -39.72 12.03
N LEU A 340 -12.92 -39.31 13.23
CA LEU A 340 -12.19 -38.06 13.43
C LEU A 340 -10.82 -38.07 12.72
N VAL A 341 -10.10 -39.20 12.80
CA VAL A 341 -8.82 -39.34 12.10
C VAL A 341 -9.03 -39.33 10.58
N GLU A 342 -10.06 -40.02 10.08
CA GLU A 342 -10.40 -40.00 8.66
C GLU A 342 -10.70 -38.57 8.16
N SER A 343 -11.53 -37.81 8.86
CA SER A 343 -11.82 -36.41 8.52
C SER A 343 -10.58 -35.52 8.61
N ALA A 344 -9.71 -35.75 9.60
CA ALA A 344 -8.45 -35.02 9.75
C ALA A 344 -7.48 -35.28 8.59
N ILE A 345 -7.41 -36.51 8.08
CA ILE A 345 -6.57 -36.84 6.93
C ILE A 345 -7.08 -36.12 5.68
N ILE A 346 -8.38 -36.14 5.42
CA ILE A 346 -8.98 -35.47 4.25
C ILE A 346 -8.70 -33.96 4.28
N THR A 347 -8.95 -33.33 5.43
CA THR A 347 -8.75 -31.89 5.60
C THR A 347 -7.27 -31.50 5.58
N LEU A 348 -6.38 -32.33 6.13
CA LEU A 348 -4.92 -32.10 6.10
C LEU A 348 -4.38 -32.16 4.66
N VAL A 349 -4.76 -33.19 3.89
CA VAL A 349 -4.36 -33.31 2.48
C VAL A 349 -4.85 -32.11 1.68
N SER A 350 -6.14 -31.74 1.86
CA SER A 350 -6.70 -30.56 1.19
C SER A 350 -5.99 -29.27 1.62
N GLY A 351 -5.67 -29.16 2.90
CA GLY A 351 -4.97 -28.00 3.48
C GLY A 351 -3.57 -27.83 2.93
N ILE A 352 -2.79 -28.91 2.89
CA ILE A 352 -1.43 -28.89 2.32
C ILE A 352 -1.49 -28.55 0.81
N THR A 353 -2.44 -29.13 0.07
CA THR A 353 -2.61 -28.84 -1.34
C THR A 353 -2.99 -27.35 -1.55
N GLY A 354 -3.92 -26.82 -0.78
CA GLY A 354 -4.31 -25.41 -0.84
C GLY A 354 -3.18 -24.45 -0.45
N LEU A 355 -2.40 -24.80 0.57
CA LEU A 355 -1.24 -24.04 0.99
C LEU A 355 -0.16 -23.99 -0.11
N THR A 356 0.19 -25.16 -0.67
CA THR A 356 1.21 -25.26 -1.72
C THR A 356 0.78 -24.53 -2.99
N LEU A 357 -0.48 -24.62 -3.39
CA LEU A 357 -1.03 -23.88 -4.51
C LEU A 357 -1.02 -22.37 -4.25
N GLY A 358 -1.51 -21.93 -3.09
CA GLY A 358 -1.56 -20.51 -2.73
C GLY A 358 -0.18 -19.87 -2.68
N VAL A 359 0.78 -20.51 -2.00
CA VAL A 359 2.17 -20.05 -1.96
C VAL A 359 2.82 -20.13 -3.35
N GLY A 360 2.59 -21.21 -4.10
CA GLY A 360 3.12 -21.37 -5.45
C GLY A 360 2.64 -20.26 -6.40
N ILE A 361 1.35 -19.92 -6.38
CA ILE A 361 0.80 -18.81 -7.18
C ILE A 361 1.39 -17.47 -6.75
N CYS A 362 1.53 -17.23 -5.43
CA CYS A 362 2.19 -16.01 -4.93
C CYS A 362 3.62 -15.88 -5.48
N LEU A 363 4.41 -16.96 -5.43
CA LEU A 363 5.78 -16.96 -5.95
C LEU A 363 5.81 -16.73 -7.48
N LEU A 364 4.92 -17.36 -8.23
CA LEU A 364 4.82 -17.14 -9.67
C LEU A 364 4.47 -15.68 -10.01
N LEU A 365 3.55 -15.07 -9.26
CA LEU A 365 3.19 -13.67 -9.44
C LEU A 365 4.32 -12.72 -9.05
N GLN A 366 5.17 -13.07 -8.08
CA GLN A 366 6.35 -12.29 -7.73
C GLN A 366 7.44 -12.32 -8.82
N LEU A 367 7.54 -13.43 -9.56
CA LEU A 367 8.50 -13.58 -10.67
C LEU A 367 7.98 -13.02 -11.99
N ALA A 368 6.67 -12.87 -12.13
CA ALA A 368 6.06 -12.35 -13.35
C ALA A 368 6.37 -10.86 -13.53
N PRO A 369 6.68 -10.39 -14.75
CA PRO A 369 6.83 -8.97 -15.06
C PRO A 369 5.45 -8.29 -15.06
N LEU A 370 4.89 -8.06 -13.87
CA LEU A 370 3.61 -7.38 -13.73
C LEU A 370 3.77 -5.88 -13.99
N PRO A 371 2.74 -5.22 -14.54
CA PRO A 371 2.71 -3.77 -14.66
C PRO A 371 2.85 -3.10 -13.27
N ASP A 372 3.52 -1.95 -13.22
CA ASP A 372 3.83 -1.22 -11.97
C ASP A 372 2.60 -0.86 -11.10
N PHE A 373 1.39 -0.90 -11.66
CA PHE A 373 0.15 -0.65 -10.92
C PHE A 373 -0.42 -1.88 -10.21
N ILE A 374 0.08 -3.10 -10.52
CA ILE A 374 -0.33 -4.34 -9.87
C ILE A 374 0.70 -4.69 -8.80
N PRO A 375 0.33 -4.66 -7.51
CA PRO A 375 1.25 -4.98 -6.44
C PRO A 375 1.59 -6.48 -6.44
N HIS A 376 2.83 -6.81 -6.12
CA HIS A 376 3.24 -8.18 -5.91
C HIS A 376 2.65 -8.72 -4.60
N PRO A 377 2.03 -9.92 -4.60
CA PRO A 377 1.52 -10.52 -3.38
C PRO A 377 2.66 -10.84 -2.42
N VAL A 378 2.47 -10.54 -1.14
CA VAL A 378 3.44 -10.86 -0.08
C VAL A 378 2.98 -12.11 0.65
N ILE A 379 3.89 -13.10 0.79
CA ILE A 379 3.62 -14.30 1.57
C ILE A 379 3.63 -13.91 3.05
N SER A 380 2.44 -13.90 3.66
CA SER A 380 2.25 -13.51 5.06
C SER A 380 2.23 -14.71 5.97
N PRO A 381 3.15 -14.83 6.94
CA PRO A 381 3.09 -15.88 7.98
C PRO A 381 1.77 -15.83 8.77
N ILE A 382 1.22 -14.64 8.98
CA ILE A 382 -0.06 -14.46 9.70
C ILE A 382 -1.21 -15.07 8.89
N ALA A 383 -1.24 -14.89 7.56
CA ALA A 383 -2.27 -15.49 6.70
C ALA A 383 -2.18 -17.02 6.71
N ILE A 384 -0.97 -17.57 6.68
CA ILE A 384 -0.73 -19.02 6.76
C ILE A 384 -1.21 -19.56 8.12
N MET A 385 -0.83 -18.94 9.21
CA MET A 385 -1.25 -19.36 10.56
C MET A 385 -2.77 -19.25 10.74
N ALA A 386 -3.39 -18.18 10.28
CA ALA A 386 -4.84 -18.02 10.32
C ALA A 386 -5.55 -19.12 9.50
N SER A 387 -5.04 -19.44 8.30
CA SER A 387 -5.58 -20.51 7.46
C SER A 387 -5.47 -21.87 8.15
N LEU A 388 -4.34 -22.20 8.77
CA LEU A 388 -4.14 -23.45 9.50
C LEU A 388 -5.03 -23.55 10.74
N THR A 389 -5.18 -22.46 11.49
CA THR A 389 -6.06 -22.41 12.67
C THR A 389 -7.52 -22.63 12.27
N THR A 390 -7.97 -21.93 11.22
CA THR A 390 -9.32 -22.09 10.68
C THR A 390 -9.56 -23.50 10.15
N LEU A 391 -8.60 -24.07 9.43
CA LEU A 391 -8.65 -25.45 8.95
C LEU A 391 -8.81 -26.45 10.09
N THR A 392 -8.02 -26.27 11.17
CA THR A 392 -8.10 -27.13 12.36
C THR A 392 -9.48 -27.04 13.01
N ALA A 393 -10.03 -25.84 13.17
CA ALA A 393 -11.37 -25.65 13.69
C ALA A 393 -12.43 -26.35 12.82
N ILE A 394 -12.39 -26.15 11.51
CA ILE A 394 -13.31 -26.79 10.56
C ILE A 394 -13.19 -28.31 10.63
N THR A 395 -11.98 -28.85 10.71
CA THR A 395 -11.73 -30.30 10.83
C THR A 395 -12.46 -30.88 12.05
N ILE A 396 -12.34 -30.21 13.20
CA ILE A 396 -13.00 -30.64 14.43
C ILE A 396 -14.52 -30.56 14.29
N PHE A 397 -15.07 -29.46 13.84
CA PHE A 397 -16.52 -29.27 13.72
C PHE A 397 -17.14 -30.18 12.66
N ALA A 398 -16.53 -30.24 11.47
CA ALA A 398 -17.04 -31.05 10.35
C ALA A 398 -16.91 -32.56 10.59
N GLY A 399 -15.86 -32.98 11.30
CA GLY A 399 -15.62 -34.39 11.64
C GLY A 399 -16.37 -34.88 12.88
N MET A 400 -16.68 -34.00 13.84
CA MET A 400 -17.27 -34.37 15.12
C MET A 400 -18.69 -34.90 14.97
N TYR A 401 -19.54 -34.23 14.20
CA TYR A 401 -20.93 -34.63 14.05
C TYR A 401 -21.10 -36.02 13.41
N PRO A 402 -20.47 -36.33 12.26
CA PRO A 402 -20.48 -37.69 11.70
C PRO A 402 -19.88 -38.75 12.64
N ALA A 403 -18.81 -38.42 13.33
CA ALA A 403 -18.14 -39.34 14.27
C ALA A 403 -19.04 -39.69 15.47
N LEU A 404 -19.77 -38.70 16.01
CA LEU A 404 -20.74 -38.96 17.05
C LEU A 404 -21.88 -39.88 16.54
N ARG A 405 -22.45 -39.57 15.38
CA ARG A 405 -23.51 -40.36 14.77
C ARG A 405 -23.09 -41.81 14.52
N ALA A 406 -21.85 -42.01 14.03
CA ALA A 406 -21.28 -43.38 13.87
C ALA A 406 -21.10 -44.10 15.21
N ALA A 407 -20.70 -43.37 16.25
CA ALA A 407 -20.49 -43.92 17.59
C ALA A 407 -21.79 -44.32 18.29
N ASP A 408 -22.93 -43.65 17.98
CA ASP A 408 -24.23 -43.90 18.60
C ASP A 408 -25.02 -45.05 17.94
N LEU A 409 -24.57 -45.59 16.79
CA LEU A 409 -25.24 -46.71 16.10
C LEU A 409 -25.27 -47.97 16.99
N SER A 410 -26.47 -48.57 17.09
CA SER A 410 -26.67 -49.82 17.79
C SER A 410 -26.17 -51.03 16.97
N PRO A 411 -25.36 -51.94 17.54
CA PRO A 411 -24.89 -53.16 16.83
C PRO A 411 -26.04 -53.99 16.23
N ILE A 412 -27.18 -54.07 16.94
CA ILE A 412 -28.33 -54.86 16.51
C ILE A 412 -28.99 -54.21 15.29
N GLU A 413 -29.20 -52.89 15.29
CA GLU A 413 -29.77 -52.18 14.17
C GLU A 413 -28.87 -52.19 12.95
N CYS A 414 -27.54 -52.06 13.14
CA CYS A 414 -26.55 -52.10 12.05
C CYS A 414 -26.50 -53.47 11.35
N LEU A 415 -26.71 -54.55 12.05
CA LEU A 415 -26.70 -55.93 11.48
C LEU A 415 -28.07 -56.31 10.85
N ARG A 416 -29.14 -55.56 11.18
CA ARG A 416 -30.48 -55.76 10.62
C ARG A 416 -30.77 -54.87 9.40
N ALA A 417 -29.95 -53.84 9.17
CA ALA A 417 -30.05 -52.96 7.98
C ALA A 417 -29.59 -53.78 6.77
N GLU A 418 -30.52 -53.98 5.82
CA GLU A 418 -30.25 -54.52 4.47
C GLU A 418 -29.53 -53.52 3.60
#